data_102e6165c97e3767f76e6eef8a0270ec
#
_entry.id   102e6165c97e3767f76e6eef8a0270ec
#
_cell.length_a   1.000
_cell.length_b   1.000
_cell.length_c   1.000
_cell.angle_alpha   90.00
_cell.angle_beta   90.00
_cell.angle_gamma   90.00
#
_symmetry.space_group_name_H-M   'P 1'
#
loop_
_entity.id
_entity.type
_entity.pdbx_description
1 polymer ?
#
loop_
_entity_poly.entity_id
_entity_poly.type
_entity_poly.pdbx_seq_one_letter_code
_entity_poly.pdbx_strand_id
1 'polypeptide(L)'
;ISPERSYILGKDAEGGVFVSENFFYESEIYNTRLYIFTDRPLYRAGDRVDVKVIGREFHDPLHSSPIVSAPAKLSVLDANGSLLQTVNVTLDARNGGQGSFRLPENAVAGGYELRLAYRNQVYSSSFRVANYIKPHFEIGLALAKKEFKTGEAVSGKLQLLSPDGEPVKNA
;
A
#
# COMPACT_ATOMS: atom_id res chain seq x y z
N ILE A 1 -20.22 19.23 18.93
CA ILE A 1 -20.06 20.06 17.73
C ILE A 1 -20.48 19.21 16.55
N SER A 2 -21.45 19.68 15.74
CA SER A 2 -21.89 18.97 14.55
C SER A 2 -20.76 18.96 13.50
N PRO A 3 -20.42 17.81 12.88
CA PRO A 3 -19.31 17.74 11.94
C PRO A 3 -19.59 18.44 10.59
N GLU A 4 -20.82 18.89 10.35
CA GLU A 4 -21.20 19.30 9.01
C GLU A 4 -20.98 20.78 8.68
N ARG A 5 -21.09 21.66 9.63
CA ARG A 5 -20.75 23.09 9.50
C ARG A 5 -20.54 23.71 10.88
N SER A 6 -19.39 24.29 11.09
CA SER A 6 -19.10 25.09 12.28
C SER A 6 -18.52 26.44 11.85
N TYR A 7 -18.87 27.49 12.54
CA TYR A 7 -18.23 28.78 12.38
C TYR A 7 -17.68 29.25 13.71
N ILE A 8 -16.60 29.98 13.65
CA ILE A 8 -16.01 30.63 14.81
C ILE A 8 -16.56 32.06 14.86
N LEU A 9 -17.20 32.40 15.94
CA LEU A 9 -17.59 33.75 16.25
C LEU A 9 -16.59 34.32 17.27
N GLY A 10 -15.94 35.40 16.93
CA GLY A 10 -15.05 36.11 17.84
C GLY A 10 -15.56 37.54 18.07
N LYS A 11 -15.24 38.08 19.27
CA LYS A 11 -15.52 39.46 19.63
C LYS A 11 -14.25 40.04 20.24
N ASP A 12 -13.83 41.22 19.78
CA ASP A 12 -12.71 41.92 20.36
C ASP A 12 -13.12 42.76 21.59
N ALA A 13 -12.15 43.34 22.27
CA ALA A 13 -12.37 44.16 23.45
C ALA A 13 -13.10 45.48 23.13
N GLU A 14 -13.11 45.92 21.89
CA GLU A 14 -13.69 47.18 21.41
C GLU A 14 -15.09 46.98 20.84
N GLY A 15 -15.59 45.74 20.84
CA GLY A 15 -16.93 45.35 20.40
C GLY A 15 -17.05 44.95 18.95
N GLY A 16 -15.93 44.86 18.22
CA GLY A 16 -15.89 44.31 16.89
C GLY A 16 -16.24 42.81 16.90
N VAL A 17 -17.06 42.36 15.95
CA VAL A 17 -17.46 40.97 15.81
C VAL A 17 -16.95 40.43 14.48
N PHE A 18 -16.31 39.28 14.53
CA PHE A 18 -15.93 38.53 13.32
C PHE A 18 -16.56 37.15 13.30
N VAL A 19 -16.88 36.68 12.13
CA VAL A 19 -17.37 35.30 11.88
C VAL A 19 -16.49 34.69 10.83
N SER A 20 -15.96 33.51 11.11
CA SER A 20 -15.24 32.76 10.07
C SER A 20 -16.25 32.18 9.07
N GLU A 21 -16.01 32.38 7.79
CA GLU A 21 -16.73 31.65 6.75
C GLU A 21 -16.13 30.26 6.57
N ASN A 22 -17.00 29.23 6.62
CA ASN A 22 -16.65 27.83 6.29
C ASN A 22 -15.51 27.21 7.11
N PHE A 23 -15.73 27.02 8.39
CA PHE A 23 -14.88 26.14 9.18
C PHE A 23 -15.36 24.68 8.98
N PHE A 24 -14.59 23.90 8.24
CA PHE A 24 -14.79 22.45 8.13
C PHE A 24 -14.01 21.76 9.24
N TYR A 25 -14.74 21.18 10.16
CA TYR A 25 -14.16 20.29 11.15
C TYR A 25 -14.00 18.92 10.53
N GLU A 26 -12.76 18.53 10.23
CA GLU A 26 -12.47 17.16 9.79
C GLU A 26 -12.69 16.22 10.98
N SER A 27 -13.89 15.69 11.10
CA SER A 27 -14.22 14.67 12.10
C SER A 27 -13.38 13.40 11.95
N GLU A 28 -12.77 13.21 10.80
CA GLU A 28 -11.85 12.10 10.54
C GLU A 28 -10.57 12.14 11.39
N ILE A 29 -10.17 13.29 11.91
CA ILE A 29 -9.01 13.44 12.79
C ILE A 29 -9.23 12.72 14.14
N TYR A 30 -10.47 12.57 14.56
CA TYR A 30 -10.86 11.99 15.87
C TYR A 30 -11.32 10.54 15.77
N ASN A 31 -11.00 9.88 14.67
CA ASN A 31 -11.40 8.51 14.43
C ASN A 31 -10.25 7.52 14.64
N THR A 32 -10.59 6.25 14.74
CA THR A 32 -9.62 5.17 14.70
C THR A 32 -8.89 5.20 13.37
N ARG A 33 -7.56 5.13 13.41
CA ARG A 33 -6.71 4.93 12.23
C ARG A 33 -6.03 3.59 12.34
N LEU A 34 -6.24 2.74 11.34
CA LEU A 34 -5.58 1.45 11.19
C LEU A 34 -4.74 1.47 9.91
N TYR A 35 -3.53 0.94 10.04
CA TYR A 35 -2.60 0.75 8.94
C TYR A 35 -2.34 -0.75 8.80
N ILE A 36 -2.42 -1.25 7.58
CA ILE A 36 -2.22 -2.65 7.23
C ILE A 36 -0.94 -2.73 6.42
N PHE A 37 -0.04 -3.59 6.84
CA PHE A 37 1.25 -3.83 6.19
C PHE A 37 1.41 -5.30 5.86
N THR A 38 2.04 -5.57 4.74
CA THR A 38 2.55 -6.90 4.39
C THR A 38 4.06 -6.94 4.58
N ASP A 39 4.62 -8.14 4.82
CA ASP A 39 6.07 -8.32 4.97
C ASP A 39 6.86 -7.95 3.71
N ARG A 40 6.20 -8.01 2.53
CA ARG A 40 6.76 -7.62 1.23
C ARG A 40 5.70 -6.91 0.39
N PRO A 41 6.09 -6.04 -0.53
CA PRO A 41 5.17 -5.41 -1.48
C PRO A 41 4.86 -6.29 -2.70
N LEU A 42 5.67 -7.33 -2.94
CA LEU A 42 5.61 -8.19 -4.12
C LEU A 42 5.72 -9.67 -3.74
N TYR A 43 4.82 -10.49 -4.27
CA TYR A 43 4.72 -11.94 -4.02
C TYR A 43 4.61 -12.72 -5.32
N ARG A 44 4.86 -14.02 -5.23
CA ARG A 44 4.57 -15.00 -6.28
C ARG A 44 3.31 -15.79 -5.93
N ALA A 45 2.74 -16.45 -6.92
CA ALA A 45 1.75 -17.49 -6.67
C ALA A 45 2.32 -18.55 -5.72
N GLY A 46 1.52 -19.03 -4.77
CA GLY A 46 1.94 -19.99 -3.74
C GLY A 46 2.68 -19.38 -2.53
N ASP A 47 3.10 -18.12 -2.59
CA ASP A 47 3.80 -17.49 -1.48
C ASP A 47 2.91 -17.33 -0.24
N ARG A 48 3.55 -17.38 0.93
CA ARG A 48 2.95 -16.95 2.19
C ARG A 48 3.05 -15.43 2.30
N VAL A 49 1.96 -14.83 2.73
CA VAL A 49 1.83 -13.39 3.03
C VAL A 49 1.63 -13.25 4.54
N ASP A 50 2.54 -12.55 5.19
CA ASP A 50 2.40 -12.17 6.59
C ASP A 50 1.90 -10.73 6.68
N VAL A 51 0.86 -10.51 7.49
CA VAL A 51 0.19 -9.21 7.61
C VAL A 51 0.33 -8.69 9.02
N LYS A 52 0.66 -7.41 9.15
CA LYS A 52 0.66 -6.65 10.40
C LYS A 52 -0.34 -5.51 10.32
N VAL A 53 -1.14 -5.35 11.35
CA VAL A 53 -2.06 -4.23 11.52
C VAL A 53 -1.61 -3.41 12.71
N ILE A 54 -1.49 -2.10 12.53
CA ILE A 54 -1.16 -1.16 13.60
C ILE A 54 -2.23 -0.09 13.62
N GLY A 55 -2.69 0.31 14.82
CA GLY A 55 -3.72 1.31 14.91
C GLY A 55 -3.73 2.09 16.22
N ARG A 56 -4.37 3.25 16.16
CA ARG A 56 -4.62 4.11 17.31
C ARG A 56 -5.99 4.76 17.20
N GLU A 57 -6.58 5.00 18.36
CA GLU A 57 -7.81 5.80 18.50
C GLU A 57 -7.40 7.24 18.85
N PHE A 58 -7.78 8.19 18.02
CA PHE A 58 -7.51 9.60 18.24
C PHE A 58 -8.71 10.23 18.95
N HIS A 59 -8.45 10.95 20.04
CA HIS A 59 -9.43 11.70 20.80
C HIS A 59 -9.39 13.19 20.44
N ASP A 60 -8.22 13.66 20.05
CA ASP A 60 -7.94 14.97 19.49
C ASP A 60 -6.59 14.93 18.71
N PRO A 61 -6.16 15.98 18.01
CA PRO A 61 -4.93 15.97 17.23
C PRO A 61 -3.66 15.64 18.01
N LEU A 62 -3.67 15.84 19.34
CA LEU A 62 -2.50 15.64 20.20
C LEU A 62 -2.59 14.38 21.05
N HIS A 63 -3.80 13.85 21.27
CA HIS A 63 -4.03 12.72 22.16
C HIS A 63 -4.61 11.53 21.43
N SER A 64 -3.95 10.40 21.57
CA SER A 64 -4.43 9.13 21.04
C SER A 64 -4.19 8.00 22.04
N SER A 65 -5.04 7.00 21.99
CA SER A 65 -4.92 5.78 22.80
C SER A 65 -4.70 4.55 21.90
N PRO A 66 -4.20 3.45 22.46
CA PRO A 66 -4.20 2.18 21.75
C PRO A 66 -5.63 1.78 21.35
N ILE A 67 -5.74 1.02 20.25
CA ILE A 67 -7.01 0.43 19.85
C ILE A 67 -7.52 -0.55 20.90
N VAL A 68 -8.83 -0.64 21.04
CA VAL A 68 -9.45 -1.64 21.94
C VAL A 68 -9.26 -3.03 21.34
N SER A 69 -8.85 -3.98 22.16
CA SER A 69 -8.72 -5.38 21.76
C SER A 69 -10.04 -5.93 21.24
N ALA A 70 -10.05 -6.40 20.00
CA ALA A 70 -11.24 -6.93 19.35
C ALA A 70 -10.86 -7.92 18.24
N PRO A 71 -11.71 -8.93 17.98
CA PRO A 71 -11.59 -9.75 16.79
C PRO A 71 -11.91 -8.89 15.55
N ALA A 72 -11.15 -9.08 14.49
CA ALA A 72 -11.37 -8.42 13.21
C ALA A 72 -11.24 -9.43 12.08
N LYS A 73 -11.92 -9.15 10.96
CA LYS A 73 -11.84 -9.98 9.76
C LYS A 73 -11.10 -9.21 8.69
N LEU A 74 -10.02 -9.81 8.20
CA LEU A 74 -9.23 -9.32 7.09
C LEU A 74 -9.66 -10.09 5.83
N SER A 75 -10.32 -9.42 4.91
CA SER A 75 -10.68 -9.96 3.61
C SER A 75 -9.54 -9.75 2.63
N VAL A 76 -9.19 -10.79 1.88
CA VAL A 76 -8.18 -10.75 0.81
C VAL A 76 -8.93 -10.81 -0.52
N LEU A 77 -8.77 -9.79 -1.35
CA LEU A 77 -9.36 -9.74 -2.68
C LEU A 77 -8.26 -9.96 -3.73
N ASP A 78 -8.61 -10.71 -4.78
CA ASP A 78 -7.72 -10.98 -5.89
C ASP A 78 -7.61 -9.78 -6.86
N ALA A 79 -6.84 -9.95 -7.94
CA ALA A 79 -6.63 -8.94 -8.96
C ALA A 79 -7.90 -8.52 -9.72
N ASN A 80 -8.97 -9.33 -9.64
CA ASN A 80 -10.27 -9.06 -10.24
C ASN A 80 -11.26 -8.44 -9.25
N GLY A 81 -10.84 -8.21 -7.99
CA GLY A 81 -11.69 -7.73 -6.91
C GLY A 81 -12.58 -8.80 -6.28
N SER A 82 -12.36 -10.06 -6.58
CA SER A 82 -13.12 -11.18 -6.00
C SER A 82 -12.53 -11.59 -4.66
N LEU A 83 -13.40 -11.96 -3.70
CA LEU A 83 -12.96 -12.44 -2.40
C LEU A 83 -12.23 -13.78 -2.54
N LEU A 84 -10.93 -13.77 -2.27
CA LEU A 84 -10.09 -14.97 -2.27
C LEU A 84 -10.23 -15.74 -0.96
N GLN A 85 -10.08 -15.07 0.16
CA GLN A 85 -10.20 -15.67 1.50
C GLN A 85 -10.39 -14.62 2.59
N THR A 86 -10.73 -15.09 3.78
CA THR A 86 -10.84 -14.26 4.99
C THR A 86 -9.90 -14.80 6.06
N VAL A 87 -9.13 -13.90 6.66
CA VAL A 87 -8.20 -14.19 7.76
C VAL A 87 -8.73 -13.57 9.04
N ASN A 88 -8.81 -14.34 10.11
CA ASN A 88 -9.16 -13.82 11.42
C ASN A 88 -7.90 -13.17 12.05
N VAL A 89 -8.05 -11.92 12.46
CA VAL A 89 -7.01 -11.14 13.11
C VAL A 89 -7.52 -10.70 14.46
N THR A 90 -6.76 -10.97 15.54
CA THR A 90 -7.07 -10.39 16.84
C THR A 90 -6.24 -9.12 17.01
N LEU A 91 -6.94 -8.01 17.14
CA LEU A 91 -6.32 -6.73 17.47
C LEU A 91 -6.12 -6.64 18.97
N ASP A 92 -4.96 -6.22 19.40
CA ASP A 92 -4.63 -5.96 20.80
C ASP A 92 -4.02 -4.56 21.00
N ALA A 93 -4.10 -4.06 22.21
CA ALA A 93 -3.67 -2.71 22.57
C ALA A 93 -2.14 -2.51 22.52
N ARG A 94 -1.35 -3.58 22.56
CA ARG A 94 0.12 -3.52 22.64
C ARG A 94 0.79 -3.70 21.28
N ASN A 95 0.33 -4.70 20.54
CA ASN A 95 1.01 -5.16 19.32
C ASN A 95 0.21 -4.91 18.04
N GLY A 96 -1.02 -4.36 18.16
CA GLY A 96 -1.96 -4.26 17.04
C GLY A 96 -2.48 -5.65 16.67
N GLY A 97 -2.46 -6.01 15.41
CA GLY A 97 -2.91 -7.32 14.93
C GLY A 97 -1.90 -7.95 13.98
N GLN A 98 -1.94 -9.26 13.90
CA GLN A 98 -1.16 -10.00 12.92
C GLN A 98 -1.94 -11.19 12.39
N GLY A 99 -1.66 -11.57 11.17
CA GLY A 99 -2.24 -12.72 10.52
C GLY A 99 -1.37 -13.18 9.38
N SER A 100 -1.66 -14.34 8.84
CA SER A 100 -0.96 -14.83 7.66
C SER A 100 -1.90 -15.68 6.81
N PHE A 101 -1.58 -15.74 5.53
CA PHE A 101 -2.28 -16.60 4.58
C PHE A 101 -1.33 -17.03 3.46
N ARG A 102 -1.76 -18.01 2.68
CA ARG A 102 -1.02 -18.47 1.50
C ARG A 102 -1.80 -18.11 0.24
N LEU A 103 -1.11 -17.57 -0.74
CA LEU A 103 -1.66 -17.36 -2.06
C LEU A 103 -1.85 -18.71 -2.78
N PRO A 104 -2.92 -18.87 -3.60
CA PRO A 104 -3.04 -20.04 -4.44
C PRO A 104 -1.86 -20.21 -5.38
N GLU A 105 -1.51 -21.44 -5.73
CA GLU A 105 -0.46 -21.75 -6.71
C GLU A 105 -0.78 -21.19 -8.12
N ASN A 106 -2.07 -21.01 -8.40
CA ASN A 106 -2.58 -20.43 -9.64
C ASN A 106 -3.00 -18.96 -9.48
N ALA A 107 -2.49 -18.26 -8.47
CA ALA A 107 -2.81 -16.85 -8.27
C ALA A 107 -2.44 -16.01 -9.50
N VAL A 108 -3.39 -15.24 -9.99
CA VAL A 108 -3.22 -14.40 -11.17
C VAL A 108 -2.35 -13.20 -10.81
N ALA A 109 -1.42 -12.85 -11.70
CA ALA A 109 -0.60 -11.65 -11.52
C ALA A 109 -1.46 -10.37 -11.55
N GLY A 110 -1.20 -9.45 -10.62
CA GLY A 110 -1.94 -8.19 -10.51
C GLY A 110 -1.88 -7.59 -9.12
N GLY A 111 -2.69 -6.55 -8.90
CA GLY A 111 -2.87 -5.91 -7.61
C GLY A 111 -3.89 -6.66 -6.76
N TYR A 112 -3.52 -7.00 -5.55
CA TYR A 112 -4.38 -7.64 -4.55
C TYR A 112 -4.70 -6.61 -3.47
N GLU A 113 -5.89 -6.71 -2.90
CA GLU A 113 -6.35 -5.79 -1.87
C GLU A 113 -6.63 -6.52 -0.56
N LEU A 114 -6.22 -5.91 0.54
CA LEU A 114 -6.53 -6.32 1.91
C LEU A 114 -7.56 -5.35 2.47
N ARG A 115 -8.70 -5.84 2.95
CA ARG A 115 -9.73 -5.04 3.60
C ARG A 115 -9.98 -5.53 5.01
N LEU A 116 -9.76 -4.67 5.99
CA LEU A 116 -10.01 -4.93 7.39
C LEU A 116 -11.25 -4.15 7.85
N ALA A 117 -12.28 -4.86 8.24
CA ALA A 117 -13.44 -4.27 8.88
C ALA A 117 -13.19 -4.17 10.40
N TYR A 118 -13.21 -2.96 10.92
CA TYR A 118 -13.09 -2.69 12.36
C TYR A 118 -14.08 -1.61 12.75
N ARG A 119 -14.95 -1.91 13.73
CA ARG A 119 -16.14 -1.11 14.05
C ARG A 119 -16.96 -0.88 12.77
N ASN A 120 -17.35 0.32 12.46
CA ASN A 120 -18.16 0.64 11.27
C ASN A 120 -17.34 1.17 10.09
N GLN A 121 -16.03 0.93 10.09
CA GLN A 121 -15.12 1.42 9.04
C GLN A 121 -14.37 0.26 8.40
N VAL A 122 -13.99 0.46 7.13
CA VAL A 122 -13.16 -0.46 6.36
C VAL A 122 -11.84 0.24 6.05
N TYR A 123 -10.75 -0.42 6.41
CA TYR A 123 -9.39 0.00 6.13
C TYR A 123 -8.81 -0.89 5.06
N SER A 124 -8.11 -0.31 4.10
CA SER A 124 -7.55 -1.07 3.00
C SER A 124 -6.05 -0.83 2.83
N SER A 125 -5.40 -1.82 2.24
CA SER A 125 -4.02 -1.80 1.79
C SER A 125 -3.89 -2.70 0.56
N SER A 126 -2.81 -2.57 -0.19
CA SER A 126 -2.60 -3.39 -1.37
C SER A 126 -1.19 -3.97 -1.42
N PHE A 127 -1.08 -5.11 -2.09
CA PHE A 127 0.18 -5.73 -2.46
C PHE A 127 0.09 -6.25 -3.90
N ARG A 128 1.19 -6.66 -4.47
CA ARG A 128 1.23 -7.13 -5.85
C ARG A 128 1.65 -8.59 -5.93
N VAL A 129 0.97 -9.34 -6.79
CA VAL A 129 1.39 -10.67 -7.22
C VAL A 129 1.96 -10.56 -8.62
N ALA A 130 3.14 -11.11 -8.85
CA ALA A 130 3.77 -11.14 -10.16
C ALA A 130 4.39 -12.50 -10.43
N ASN A 131 4.30 -12.94 -11.68
CA ASN A 131 5.04 -14.10 -12.15
C ASN A 131 6.48 -13.64 -12.41
N TYR A 132 7.38 -14.08 -11.57
CA TYR A 132 8.80 -13.88 -11.83
C TYR A 132 9.27 -14.98 -12.77
N ILE A 133 9.43 -14.65 -14.03
CA ILE A 133 10.17 -15.47 -14.96
C ILE A 133 11.61 -14.93 -14.93
N LYS A 134 12.55 -15.73 -14.42
CA LYS A 134 13.97 -15.40 -14.52
C LYS A 134 14.28 -15.23 -16.01
N PRO A 135 14.80 -14.08 -16.45
CA PRO A 135 15.18 -13.92 -17.85
C PRO A 135 16.15 -15.05 -18.25
N HIS A 136 15.92 -15.68 -19.37
CA HIS A 136 16.83 -16.70 -19.88
C HIS A 136 18.14 -16.08 -20.42
N PHE A 137 18.10 -14.77 -20.69
CA PHE A 137 19.24 -14.01 -21.17
C PHE A 137 19.08 -12.51 -20.86
N GLU A 138 20.18 -11.83 -20.81
CA GLU A 138 20.27 -10.37 -20.73
C GLU A 138 20.87 -9.84 -22.04
N ILE A 139 20.34 -8.70 -22.50
CA ILE A 139 20.86 -8.06 -23.70
C ILE A 139 21.75 -6.89 -23.25
N GLY A 140 23.04 -7.01 -23.51
CA GLY A 140 24.02 -5.94 -23.34
C GLY A 140 24.24 -5.20 -24.65
N LEU A 141 24.08 -3.87 -24.65
CA LEU A 141 24.39 -3.02 -25.80
C LEU A 141 25.54 -2.07 -25.44
N ALA A 142 26.66 -2.23 -26.11
CA ALA A 142 27.79 -1.31 -26.00
C ALA A 142 27.91 -0.50 -27.30
N LEU A 143 27.56 0.79 -27.22
CA LEU A 143 27.74 1.70 -28.36
C LEU A 143 29.22 2.07 -28.55
N ALA A 144 29.64 2.26 -29.80
CA ALA A 144 31.00 2.65 -30.14
C ALA A 144 31.40 4.01 -29.54
N LYS A 145 30.44 4.88 -29.31
CA LYS A 145 30.60 6.17 -28.62
C LYS A 145 29.31 6.58 -27.91
N LYS A 146 29.43 7.52 -26.96
CA LYS A 146 28.29 7.96 -26.13
C LYS A 146 27.35 8.94 -26.86
N GLU A 147 27.86 9.65 -27.86
CA GLU A 147 27.11 10.70 -28.55
C GLU A 147 27.25 10.53 -30.06
N PHE A 148 26.17 10.68 -30.78
CA PHE A 148 26.09 10.64 -32.24
C PHE A 148 25.43 11.92 -32.76
N LYS A 149 25.90 12.43 -33.90
CA LYS A 149 25.30 13.59 -34.58
C LYS A 149 24.12 13.15 -35.46
N THR A 150 23.21 14.06 -35.73
CA THR A 150 22.10 13.81 -36.62
C THR A 150 22.62 13.38 -38.01
N GLY A 151 22.11 12.26 -38.51
CA GLY A 151 22.53 11.63 -39.77
C GLY A 151 23.78 10.76 -39.71
N GLU A 152 24.37 10.62 -38.52
CA GLU A 152 25.51 9.72 -38.31
C GLU A 152 25.06 8.27 -38.11
N ALA A 153 25.79 7.33 -38.69
CA ALA A 153 25.54 5.90 -38.47
C ALA A 153 25.84 5.49 -37.03
N VAL A 154 24.88 4.90 -36.36
CA VAL A 154 25.04 4.34 -35.03
C VAL A 154 25.64 2.96 -35.13
N SER A 155 26.78 2.75 -34.48
CA SER A 155 27.46 1.44 -34.42
C SER A 155 27.69 1.03 -32.96
N GLY A 156 27.66 -0.26 -32.73
CA GLY A 156 27.84 -0.82 -31.39
C GLY A 156 27.93 -2.35 -31.42
N LYS A 157 28.14 -2.93 -30.26
CA LYS A 157 28.20 -4.37 -30.05
C LYS A 157 26.98 -4.78 -29.22
N LEU A 158 26.20 -5.72 -29.74
CA LEU A 158 25.14 -6.40 -29.03
C LEU A 158 25.66 -7.73 -28.50
N GLN A 159 25.42 -8.01 -27.24
CA GLN A 159 25.73 -9.28 -26.61
C GLN A 159 24.52 -9.84 -25.92
N LEU A 160 24.25 -11.14 -26.13
CA LEU A 160 23.31 -11.87 -25.27
C LEU A 160 24.13 -12.62 -24.22
N LEU A 161 23.77 -12.41 -22.97
CA LEU A 161 24.42 -13.07 -21.84
C LEU A 161 23.39 -13.95 -21.13
N SER A 162 23.80 -15.13 -20.70
CA SER A 162 23.02 -15.93 -19.75
C SER A 162 22.97 -15.23 -18.39
N PRO A 163 22.04 -15.60 -17.48
CA PRO A 163 21.99 -15.03 -16.14
C PRO A 163 23.27 -15.19 -15.31
N ASP A 164 24.14 -16.07 -15.73
CA ASP A 164 25.45 -16.34 -15.10
C ASP A 164 26.59 -15.55 -15.76
N GLY A 165 26.27 -14.68 -16.73
CA GLY A 165 27.22 -13.79 -17.41
C GLY A 165 27.95 -14.41 -18.62
N GLU A 166 27.64 -15.66 -18.99
CA GLU A 166 28.24 -16.33 -20.12
C GLU A 166 27.55 -15.91 -21.45
N PRO A 167 28.32 -15.68 -22.51
CA PRO A 167 27.76 -15.38 -23.83
C PRO A 167 26.91 -16.54 -24.37
N VAL A 168 25.69 -16.22 -24.80
CA VAL A 168 24.83 -17.19 -25.49
C VAL A 168 25.35 -17.42 -26.89
N LYS A 169 25.70 -18.67 -27.19
CA LYS A 169 26.19 -19.09 -28.51
C LYS A 169 25.00 -19.63 -29.32
N ASN A 170 24.93 -19.26 -30.59
CA ASN A 170 23.93 -19.75 -31.55
C ASN A 170 22.46 -19.39 -31.18
N ALA A 171 22.23 -18.16 -30.80
CA ALA A 171 20.86 -17.61 -30.64
C ALA A 171 20.32 -17.09 -31.96
#